data_8485832c07e920d8ac806224bf495833
#
_entry.id   8485832c07e920d8ac806224bf495833
#
_cell.length_a   1.000
_cell.length_b   1.000
_cell.length_c   1.000
_cell.angle_alpha   90.00
_cell.angle_beta   90.00
_cell.angle_gamma   90.00
#
_symmetry.space_group_name_H-M   'P 1'
#
loop_
_entity.id
_entity.type
_entity.pdbx_description
1 polymer ?
#
loop_
_entity_poly.entity_id
_entity_poly.type
_entity_poly.pdbx_seq_one_letter_code
_entity_poly.pdbx_strand_id
1 'polypeptide(L)'
;MQKLIATLIIFSFALTAQVNIPFEIDLRTRLVNDSRTMVNIQITNLMDKPLDYVEGFVIEKDINKNLTDEKRLVLIYGYEPPLQKGFSTTRSISFKKPQNDKPNTYEFLISKIRFIGESRVFTWHPEIGFIRID
;
A
#
# COMPACT_ATOMS: atom_id res chain seq x y z
N MET A 1 13.52 53.00 -37.68
CA MET A 1 12.51 51.93 -37.58
C MET A 1 12.92 50.96 -36.52
N GLN A 2 12.29 51.00 -35.38
CA GLN A 2 12.50 50.00 -34.36
C GLN A 2 11.60 48.81 -34.65
N LYS A 3 12.21 47.65 -34.92
CA LYS A 3 11.47 46.41 -35.00
C LYS A 3 11.20 45.90 -33.59
N LEU A 4 9.97 45.95 -33.15
CA LEU A 4 9.53 45.31 -31.91
C LEU A 4 9.56 43.80 -32.13
N ILE A 5 10.53 43.14 -31.51
CA ILE A 5 10.55 41.68 -31.44
C ILE A 5 9.70 41.32 -30.21
N ALA A 6 8.47 40.91 -30.45
CA ALA A 6 7.65 40.32 -29.41
C ALA A 6 8.19 38.92 -29.12
N THR A 7 8.95 38.79 -28.05
CA THR A 7 9.35 37.46 -27.55
C THR A 7 8.14 36.82 -26.88
N LEU A 8 7.48 35.91 -27.59
CA LEU A 8 6.40 35.13 -27.02
C LEU A 8 7.00 34.11 -26.05
N ILE A 9 6.97 34.41 -24.78
CA ILE A 9 7.36 33.44 -23.73
C ILE A 9 6.19 32.49 -23.56
N ILE A 10 6.29 31.30 -24.15
CA ILE A 10 5.34 30.23 -23.93
C ILE A 10 5.70 29.58 -22.59
N PHE A 11 4.96 29.92 -21.53
CA PHE A 11 5.01 29.18 -20.30
C PHE A 11 4.29 27.86 -20.50
N SER A 12 5.05 26.78 -20.72
CA SER A 12 4.51 25.44 -20.66
C SER A 12 4.28 25.12 -19.19
N PHE A 13 3.05 25.30 -18.72
CA PHE A 13 2.65 24.72 -17.46
C PHE A 13 2.60 23.20 -17.63
N ALA A 14 3.63 22.51 -17.16
CA ALA A 14 3.53 21.09 -16.97
C ALA A 14 2.49 20.86 -15.86
N LEU A 15 1.28 20.48 -16.24
CA LEU A 15 0.29 19.93 -15.32
C LEU A 15 0.86 18.59 -14.85
N THR A 16 1.61 18.62 -13.75
CA THR A 16 1.87 17.42 -12.98
C THR A 16 0.53 17.02 -12.36
N ALA A 17 -0.11 16.01 -12.95
CA ALA A 17 -1.24 15.37 -12.30
C ALA A 17 -0.74 14.86 -10.95
N GLN A 18 -1.17 15.50 -9.86
CA GLN A 18 -0.96 14.96 -8.52
C GLN A 18 -1.73 13.64 -8.44
N VAL A 19 -0.99 12.54 -8.48
CA VAL A 19 -1.56 11.23 -8.17
C VAL A 19 -1.83 11.27 -6.68
N ASN A 20 -3.10 11.42 -6.28
CA ASN A 20 -3.52 11.30 -4.89
C ASN A 20 -3.40 9.83 -4.49
N ILE A 21 -2.30 9.49 -3.83
CA ILE A 21 -2.11 8.18 -3.25
C ILE A 21 -3.03 8.07 -2.02
N PRO A 22 -3.96 7.10 -1.98
CA PRO A 22 -4.93 7.01 -0.87
C PRO A 22 -4.32 6.51 0.43
N PHE A 23 -3.27 5.70 0.37
CA PHE A 23 -2.56 5.20 1.55
C PHE A 23 -1.08 5.08 1.27
N GLU A 24 -0.29 5.10 2.34
CA GLU A 24 1.08 4.63 2.34
C GLU A 24 1.13 3.26 2.99
N ILE A 25 1.84 2.32 2.35
CA ILE A 25 2.10 0.99 2.89
C ILE A 25 3.60 0.82 3.00
N ASP A 26 4.07 0.56 4.22
CA ASP A 26 5.47 0.33 4.53
C ASP A 26 5.64 -1.08 5.09
N LEU A 27 6.58 -1.83 4.53
CA LEU A 27 6.92 -3.16 4.99
C LEU A 27 8.34 -3.16 5.53
N ARG A 28 8.51 -3.72 6.73
CA ARG A 28 9.81 -3.93 7.35
C ARG A 28 9.95 -5.37 7.78
N THR A 29 11.12 -5.93 7.52
CA THR A 29 11.44 -7.31 7.84
C THR A 29 12.54 -7.38 8.88
N ARG A 30 12.47 -8.40 9.75
CA ARG A 30 13.54 -8.74 10.68
C ARG A 30 13.58 -10.24 10.95
N LEU A 31 14.75 -10.76 11.22
CA LEU A 31 14.89 -12.12 11.73
C LEU A 31 14.51 -12.14 13.21
N VAL A 32 13.57 -13.00 13.58
CA VAL A 32 13.14 -13.17 14.98
C VAL A 32 14.00 -14.23 15.67
N ASN A 33 14.32 -15.29 14.94
CA ASN A 33 15.21 -16.37 15.37
C ASN A 33 15.80 -17.05 14.12
N ASP A 34 16.51 -18.15 14.30
CA ASP A 34 17.18 -18.87 13.21
C ASP A 34 16.22 -19.48 12.18
N SER A 35 14.92 -19.52 12.46
CA SER A 35 13.93 -20.19 11.63
C SER A 35 12.81 -19.31 11.09
N ARG A 36 12.68 -18.04 11.56
CA ARG A 36 11.56 -17.17 11.21
C ARG A 36 11.98 -15.75 10.86
N THR A 37 11.32 -15.22 9.84
CA THR A 37 11.33 -13.80 9.47
C THR A 37 10.00 -13.17 9.86
N MET A 38 10.06 -12.07 10.61
CA MET A 38 8.89 -11.24 10.92
C MET A 38 8.74 -10.14 9.88
N VAL A 39 7.55 -10.01 9.31
CA VAL A 39 7.19 -8.92 8.41
C VAL A 39 6.22 -8.01 9.12
N ASN A 40 6.59 -6.74 9.27
CA ASN A 40 5.73 -5.70 9.83
C ASN A 40 5.15 -4.88 8.68
N ILE A 41 3.82 -4.83 8.61
CA ILE A 41 3.10 -4.06 7.61
C ILE A 41 2.43 -2.88 8.29
N GLN A 42 2.79 -1.68 7.88
CA GLN A 42 2.20 -0.44 8.35
C GLN A 42 1.38 0.19 7.23
N ILE A 43 0.12 0.52 7.50
CA ILE A 43 -0.71 1.31 6.61
C ILE A 43 -0.99 2.67 7.24
N THR A 44 -0.85 3.72 6.44
CA THR A 44 -1.23 5.09 6.80
C THR A 44 -2.37 5.54 5.91
N ASN A 45 -3.47 6.00 6.50
CA ASN A 45 -4.59 6.53 5.74
C ASN A 45 -4.32 7.99 5.34
N LEU A 46 -4.29 8.28 4.04
CA LEU A 46 -4.10 9.62 3.51
C LEU A 46 -5.40 10.26 3.00
N MET A 47 -6.53 9.52 3.09
CA MET A 47 -7.83 10.00 2.64
C MET A 47 -8.62 10.68 3.76
N ASP A 48 -9.57 11.53 3.37
CA ASP A 48 -10.50 12.18 4.31
C ASP A 48 -11.52 11.20 4.92
N LYS A 49 -11.74 10.05 4.30
CA LYS A 49 -12.65 9.01 4.79
C LYS A 49 -11.91 8.04 5.70
N PRO A 50 -12.38 7.81 6.93
CA PRO A 50 -11.79 6.80 7.79
C PRO A 50 -11.97 5.38 7.25
N LEU A 51 -10.94 4.55 7.44
CA LEU A 51 -10.95 3.14 7.06
C LEU A 51 -11.50 2.29 8.22
N ASP A 52 -12.52 1.49 7.92
CA ASP A 52 -13.19 0.61 8.88
C ASP A 52 -12.69 -0.83 8.81
N TYR A 53 -12.28 -1.28 7.61
CA TYR A 53 -11.78 -2.63 7.39
C TYR A 53 -10.74 -2.63 6.26
N VAL A 54 -9.61 -3.29 6.51
CA VAL A 54 -8.58 -3.51 5.48
C VAL A 54 -8.03 -4.92 5.62
N GLU A 55 -8.10 -5.67 4.55
CA GLU A 55 -7.59 -7.03 4.43
C GLU A 55 -6.76 -7.15 3.15
N GLY A 56 -5.75 -7.98 3.20
CA GLY A 56 -4.96 -8.28 2.03
C GLY A 56 -4.11 -9.53 2.20
N PHE A 57 -3.16 -9.68 1.29
CA PHE A 57 -2.22 -10.79 1.28
C PHE A 57 -0.79 -10.27 1.34
N VAL A 58 0.01 -10.88 2.20
CA VAL A 58 1.45 -10.68 2.22
C VAL A 58 2.06 -11.75 1.33
N ILE A 59 2.73 -11.33 0.27
CA ILE A 59 3.33 -12.19 -0.74
C ILE A 59 4.83 -12.21 -0.51
N GLU A 60 5.39 -13.42 -0.42
CA GLU A 60 6.82 -13.65 -0.36
C GLU A 60 7.33 -14.09 -1.71
N LYS A 61 8.39 -13.46 -2.18
CA LYS A 61 9.08 -13.82 -3.42
C LYS A 61 10.57 -14.07 -3.15
N ASP A 62 11.14 -15.05 -3.84
CA ASP A 62 12.57 -15.31 -3.79
C ASP A 62 13.36 -14.32 -4.66
N ILE A 63 14.67 -14.50 -4.72
CA ILE A 63 15.57 -13.63 -5.49
C ILE A 63 15.27 -13.64 -7.00
N ASN A 64 14.68 -14.73 -7.50
CA ASN A 64 14.28 -14.88 -8.90
C ASN A 64 12.85 -14.37 -9.16
N LYS A 65 12.24 -13.71 -8.17
CA LYS A 65 10.86 -13.19 -8.20
C LYS A 65 9.79 -14.27 -8.30
N ASN A 66 10.09 -15.50 -7.93
CA ASN A 66 9.13 -16.59 -7.83
C ASN A 66 8.34 -16.48 -6.52
N LEU A 67 7.03 -16.69 -6.59
CA LEU A 67 6.17 -16.76 -5.40
C LEU A 67 6.56 -17.98 -4.56
N THR A 68 6.94 -17.76 -3.30
CA THR A 68 7.30 -18.83 -2.37
C THR A 68 6.28 -19.06 -1.28
N ASP A 69 5.56 -18.01 -0.88
CA ASP A 69 4.49 -18.10 0.11
C ASP A 69 3.53 -16.92 -0.03
N GLU A 70 2.31 -17.12 0.46
CA GLU A 70 1.25 -16.12 0.47
C GLU A 70 0.42 -16.30 1.74
N LYS A 71 0.25 -15.22 2.52
CA LYS A 71 -0.54 -15.25 3.75
C LYS A 71 -1.53 -14.11 3.81
N ARG A 72 -2.76 -14.44 4.16
CA ARG A 72 -3.82 -13.45 4.39
C ARG A 72 -3.55 -12.70 5.69
N LEU A 73 -3.75 -11.40 5.66
CA LEU A 73 -3.59 -10.53 6.83
C LEU A 73 -4.68 -9.46 6.84
N VAL A 74 -5.34 -9.33 8.00
CA VAL A 74 -6.25 -8.21 8.25
C VAL A 74 -5.49 -7.12 8.97
N LEU A 75 -5.38 -5.94 8.36
CA LEU A 75 -4.70 -4.79 8.95
C LEU A 75 -5.60 -4.02 9.91
N ILE A 76 -6.89 -3.88 9.57
CA ILE A 76 -7.88 -3.18 10.38
C ILE A 76 -9.12 -4.06 10.44
N TYR A 77 -9.53 -4.43 11.67
CA TYR A 77 -10.77 -5.18 11.90
C TYR A 77 -11.94 -4.23 12.11
N GLY A 78 -13.15 -4.63 11.67
CA GLY A 78 -14.35 -3.81 11.76
C GLY A 78 -14.78 -3.46 13.19
N TYR A 79 -14.29 -4.19 14.20
CA TYR A 79 -14.55 -3.91 15.62
C TYR A 79 -13.52 -2.96 16.25
N GLU A 80 -12.45 -2.63 15.53
CA GLU A 80 -11.45 -1.67 15.98
C GLU A 80 -11.91 -0.23 15.68
N PRO A 81 -11.36 0.79 16.36
CA PRO A 81 -11.60 2.18 15.95
C PRO A 81 -11.16 2.40 14.51
N PRO A 82 -11.97 3.11 13.69
CA PRO A 82 -11.60 3.40 12.32
C PRO A 82 -10.29 4.16 12.21
N LEU A 83 -9.51 3.88 11.17
CA LEU A 83 -8.24 4.56 10.92
C LEU A 83 -8.51 5.90 10.24
N GLN A 84 -8.30 6.98 10.99
CA GLN A 84 -8.48 8.36 10.54
C GLN A 84 -7.36 8.80 9.61
N LYS A 85 -7.63 9.87 8.84
CA LYS A 85 -6.61 10.51 7.99
C LYS A 85 -5.36 10.88 8.80
N GLY A 86 -4.20 10.52 8.27
CA GLY A 86 -2.89 10.80 8.85
C GLY A 86 -2.45 9.83 9.94
N PHE A 87 -3.33 8.90 10.35
CA PHE A 87 -2.98 7.88 11.33
C PHE A 87 -2.52 6.59 10.67
N SER A 88 -1.72 5.83 11.40
CA SER A 88 -1.15 4.55 10.94
C SER A 88 -1.53 3.43 11.89
N THR A 89 -1.60 2.22 11.35
CA THR A 89 -1.66 0.98 12.13
C THR A 89 -0.66 -0.02 11.57
N THR A 90 -0.13 -0.87 12.44
CA THR A 90 0.88 -1.86 12.08
C THR A 90 0.43 -3.24 12.53
N ARG A 91 0.58 -4.23 11.65
CA ARG A 91 0.38 -5.65 11.94
C ARG A 91 1.61 -6.43 11.52
N SER A 92 1.84 -7.54 12.20
CA SER A 92 2.98 -8.39 11.96
C SER A 92 2.54 -9.79 11.56
N ILE A 93 3.30 -10.39 10.68
CA ILE A 93 3.11 -11.78 10.27
C ILE A 93 4.48 -12.43 10.08
N SER A 94 4.60 -13.72 10.39
CA SER A 94 5.87 -14.42 10.28
C SER A 94 5.87 -15.40 9.14
N PHE A 95 7.04 -15.54 8.52
CA PHE A 95 7.33 -16.51 7.47
C PHE A 95 8.49 -17.38 7.90
N LYS A 96 8.60 -18.57 7.31
CA LYS A 96 9.79 -19.40 7.49
C LYS A 96 11.00 -18.66 6.91
N LYS A 97 12.15 -18.74 7.60
CA LYS A 97 13.39 -18.23 7.07
C LYS A 97 13.72 -18.94 5.75
N PRO A 98 14.14 -18.21 4.71
CA PRO A 98 14.61 -18.83 3.47
C PRO A 98 15.76 -19.80 3.73
N GLN A 99 15.78 -20.92 3.03
CA GLN A 99 16.87 -21.89 3.13
C GLN A 99 18.17 -21.38 2.50
N ASN A 100 18.10 -20.33 1.70
CA ASN A 100 19.24 -19.70 1.05
C ASN A 100 19.71 -18.51 1.88
N ASP A 101 21.00 -18.15 1.77
CA ASP A 101 21.54 -16.93 2.40
C ASP A 101 21.02 -15.63 1.76
N LYS A 102 20.21 -15.72 0.70
CA LYS A 102 19.65 -14.58 -0.02
C LYS A 102 18.29 -14.21 0.56
N PRO A 103 18.07 -12.93 0.92
CA PRO A 103 16.80 -12.51 1.49
C PRO A 103 15.68 -12.56 0.47
N ASN A 104 14.49 -12.99 0.92
CA ASN A 104 13.25 -12.87 0.17
C ASN A 104 12.71 -11.44 0.22
N THR A 105 11.89 -11.08 -0.75
CA THR A 105 11.17 -9.81 -0.79
C THR A 105 9.71 -10.04 -0.45
N TYR A 106 9.07 -8.99 0.09
CA TYR A 106 7.68 -9.05 0.54
C TYR A 106 6.89 -7.89 -0.04
N GLU A 107 5.65 -8.16 -0.40
CA GLU A 107 4.66 -7.18 -0.85
C GLU A 107 3.36 -7.39 -0.10
N PHE A 108 2.61 -6.31 0.12
CA PHE A 108 1.25 -6.38 0.62
C PHE A 108 0.27 -5.95 -0.47
N LEU A 109 -0.64 -6.85 -0.84
CA LEU A 109 -1.68 -6.59 -1.82
C LEU A 109 -3.02 -6.47 -1.11
N ILE A 110 -3.67 -5.32 -1.24
CA ILE A 110 -5.00 -5.08 -0.67
C ILE A 110 -6.03 -5.88 -1.45
N SER A 111 -6.83 -6.67 -0.74
CA SER A 111 -7.94 -7.44 -1.32
C SER A 111 -9.30 -6.84 -0.99
N LYS A 112 -9.50 -6.35 0.25
CA LYS A 112 -10.77 -5.78 0.69
C LYS A 112 -10.55 -4.52 1.51
N ILE A 113 -11.31 -3.48 1.18
CA ILE A 113 -11.37 -2.21 1.92
C ILE A 113 -12.83 -1.83 2.13
N ARG A 114 -13.12 -1.34 3.34
CA ARG A 114 -14.41 -0.72 3.66
C ARG A 114 -14.16 0.60 4.40
N PHE A 115 -14.95 1.62 4.04
CA PHE A 115 -14.98 2.91 4.72
C PHE A 115 -16.04 2.92 5.81
N ILE A 116 -15.82 3.73 6.86
CA ILE A 116 -16.78 3.87 7.94
C ILE A 116 -18.15 4.35 7.42
N GLY A 117 -19.22 3.74 7.92
CA GLY A 117 -20.60 4.10 7.54
C GLY A 117 -21.03 3.59 6.17
N GLU A 118 -20.18 2.88 5.44
CA GLU A 118 -20.51 2.29 4.15
C GLU A 118 -20.62 0.77 4.26
N SER A 119 -21.62 0.18 3.59
CA SER A 119 -21.75 -1.28 3.48
C SER A 119 -20.96 -1.86 2.30
N ARG A 120 -20.53 -0.99 1.39
CA ARG A 120 -19.82 -1.37 0.16
C ARG A 120 -18.39 -1.80 0.47
N VAL A 121 -17.96 -2.88 -0.18
CA VAL A 121 -16.59 -3.39 -0.08
C VAL A 121 -15.89 -3.15 -1.41
N PHE A 122 -14.67 -2.67 -1.34
CA PHE A 122 -13.82 -2.39 -2.49
C PHE A 122 -12.54 -3.21 -2.43
N THR A 123 -11.97 -3.49 -3.60
CA THR A 123 -10.55 -3.79 -3.73
C THR A 123 -9.83 -2.55 -4.25
N TRP A 124 -8.51 -2.53 -4.12
CA TRP A 124 -7.70 -1.43 -4.61
C TRP A 124 -6.44 -1.95 -5.28
N HIS A 125 -6.11 -1.33 -6.41
CA HIS A 125 -4.88 -1.59 -7.14
C HIS A 125 -4.23 -0.27 -7.53
N PRO A 126 -2.88 -0.13 -7.42
CA PRO A 126 -2.20 1.15 -7.68
C PRO A 126 -2.45 1.74 -9.07
N GLU A 127 -2.66 0.90 -10.08
CA GLU A 127 -2.86 1.33 -11.46
C GLU A 127 -4.33 1.59 -11.81
N ILE A 128 -5.26 0.90 -11.15
CA ILE A 128 -6.69 0.92 -11.49
C ILE A 128 -7.48 1.78 -10.51
N GLY A 129 -7.04 1.86 -9.24
CA GLY A 129 -7.76 2.49 -8.16
C GLY A 129 -8.75 1.57 -7.46
N PHE A 130 -9.83 2.14 -6.93
CA PHE A 130 -10.86 1.38 -6.21
C PHE A 130 -11.83 0.70 -7.17
N ILE A 131 -12.12 -0.57 -6.89
CA ILE A 131 -13.12 -1.35 -7.62
C ILE A 131 -14.06 -1.98 -6.60
N ARG A 132 -15.37 -1.76 -6.76
CA ARG A 132 -16.39 -2.38 -5.92
C ARG A 132 -16.48 -3.88 -6.22
N ILE A 133 -16.50 -4.71 -5.18
CA ILE A 133 -16.48 -6.17 -5.30
C ILE A 133 -17.66 -6.89 -4.65
N ASP A 134 -18.57 -6.15 -4.03
CA ASP A 134 -19.81 -6.69 -3.42
C ASP A 134 -21.08 -6.38 -4.23
#